data_8e5f24db6fd1f3b3fe873af452254b42
#
_entry.id   8e5f24db6fd1f3b3fe873af452254b42
#
_cell.length_a   1.000
_cell.length_b   1.000
_cell.length_c   1.000
_cell.angle_alpha   90.00
_cell.angle_beta   90.00
_cell.angle_gamma   90.00
#
_symmetry.space_group_name_H-M   'P 1'
#
loop_
_entity.id
_entity.type
_entity.pdbx_description
1 polymer ?
#
loop_
_entity_poly.entity_id
_entity_poly.type
_entity_poly.pdbx_seq_one_letter_code
_entity_poly.pdbx_strand_id
1 'polypeptide(L)'
;MKKLENVEQYKEIIQNKVVLLFSADWCPDCRFIEPFLPEIEETYNEFTFYYVDRDQFIDLCVELDVFGIPSFVAYADGNELGRFVSKDRKTQDEIEQFLNGL
;
A
#
# COMPACT_ATOMS: atom_id res chain seq x y z
N MET A 1 -2.55 -10.54 -2.55
CA MET A 1 -2.62 -9.81 -1.26
C MET A 1 -4.04 -9.78 -0.75
N LYS A 2 -4.20 -9.59 0.55
CA LYS A 2 -5.52 -9.50 1.19
C LYS A 2 -6.10 -8.11 1.02
N LYS A 3 -7.43 -8.00 1.02
CA LYS A 3 -8.11 -6.71 1.01
C LYS A 3 -8.40 -6.26 2.43
N LEU A 4 -8.18 -4.97 2.69
CA LEU A 4 -8.61 -4.35 3.94
C LEU A 4 -10.14 -4.32 3.98
N GLU A 5 -10.74 -4.79 5.08
CA GLU A 5 -12.18 -4.92 5.19
C GLU A 5 -12.85 -3.76 5.94
N ASN A 6 -12.17 -3.22 6.96
CA ASN A 6 -12.71 -2.14 7.79
C ASN A 6 -11.59 -1.41 8.53
N VAL A 7 -11.93 -0.29 9.18
CA VAL A 7 -10.96 0.55 9.88
C VAL A 7 -10.42 -0.13 11.13
N GLU A 8 -11.22 -0.95 11.81
CA GLU A 8 -10.75 -1.70 12.97
C GLU A 8 -9.62 -2.66 12.59
N GLN A 9 -9.77 -3.33 11.45
CA GLN A 9 -8.71 -4.19 10.92
C GLN A 9 -7.45 -3.40 10.64
N TYR A 10 -7.58 -2.19 10.07
CA TYR A 10 -6.43 -1.32 9.84
C TYR A 10 -5.64 -1.08 11.13
N LYS A 11 -6.34 -0.75 12.21
CA LYS A 11 -5.72 -0.49 13.51
C LYS A 11 -4.99 -1.71 14.07
N GLU A 12 -5.49 -2.89 13.79
CA GLU A 12 -4.88 -4.15 14.23
C GLU A 12 -3.65 -4.51 13.41
N ILE A 13 -3.75 -4.44 12.09
CA ILE A 13 -2.69 -4.91 11.20
C ILE A 13 -1.45 -4.03 11.23
N ILE A 14 -1.58 -2.73 11.49
CA ILE A 14 -0.42 -1.84 11.56
C ILE A 14 0.49 -2.12 12.75
N GLN A 15 0.05 -2.93 13.71
CA GLN A 15 0.91 -3.39 14.80
C GLN A 15 1.96 -4.39 14.32
N ASN A 16 1.76 -4.98 13.16
CA ASN A 16 2.66 -5.92 12.52
C ASN A 16 3.40 -5.24 11.37
N LYS A 17 4.33 -5.97 10.74
CA LYS A 17 5.03 -5.46 9.55
C LYS A 17 4.11 -5.59 8.35
N VAL A 18 3.53 -4.48 7.92
CA VAL A 18 2.58 -4.45 6.80
C VAL A 18 2.92 -3.34 5.82
N VAL A 19 2.52 -3.55 4.57
CA VAL A 19 2.53 -2.52 3.54
C VAL A 19 1.11 -2.39 3.03
N LEU A 20 0.57 -1.18 3.08
CA LEU A 20 -0.74 -0.88 2.54
C LEU A 20 -0.57 -0.32 1.13
N LEU A 21 -1.25 -0.94 0.17
CA LEU A 21 -1.36 -0.43 -1.19
C LEU A 21 -2.72 0.24 -1.35
N PHE A 22 -2.72 1.54 -1.53
CA PHE A 22 -3.93 2.30 -1.82
C PHE A 22 -4.13 2.32 -3.33
N SER A 23 -5.27 1.82 -3.78
CA SER A 23 -5.51 1.56 -5.19
C SER A 23 -7.01 1.63 -5.51
N ALA A 24 -7.35 1.50 -6.77
CA ALA A 24 -8.74 1.42 -7.21
C ALA A 24 -8.82 0.65 -8.54
N ASP A 25 -9.93 -0.05 -8.76
CA ASP A 25 -10.11 -0.87 -9.95
C ASP A 25 -10.13 -0.05 -11.25
N TRP A 26 -10.63 1.18 -11.18
CA TRP A 26 -10.75 2.06 -12.35
C TRP A 26 -9.46 2.79 -12.72
N CYS A 27 -8.43 2.72 -11.89
CA CYS A 27 -7.19 3.49 -12.03
C CYS A 27 -6.22 2.78 -12.97
N PRO A 28 -5.91 3.34 -14.16
CA PRO A 28 -4.99 2.69 -15.10
C PRO A 28 -3.59 2.49 -14.54
N ASP A 29 -3.06 3.47 -13.80
CA ASP A 29 -1.73 3.37 -13.21
C ASP A 29 -1.66 2.33 -12.10
N CYS A 30 -2.77 2.09 -11.42
CA CYS A 30 -2.89 1.01 -10.44
C CYS A 30 -2.87 -0.34 -11.12
N ARG A 31 -3.56 -0.46 -12.25
CA ARG A 31 -3.61 -1.70 -13.03
C ARG A 31 -2.26 -2.01 -13.65
N PHE A 32 -1.50 -0.98 -13.99
CA PHE A 32 -0.17 -1.13 -14.58
C PHE A 32 0.78 -1.92 -13.65
N ILE A 33 0.68 -1.71 -12.35
CA ILE A 33 1.56 -2.37 -11.38
C ILE A 33 1.07 -3.76 -10.93
N GLU A 34 -0.20 -4.09 -11.18
CA GLU A 34 -0.77 -5.38 -10.73
C GLU A 34 0.06 -6.61 -11.13
N PRO A 35 0.56 -6.72 -12.39
CA PRO A 35 1.36 -7.88 -12.78
C PRO A 35 2.66 -8.05 -11.98
N PHE A 36 3.18 -6.98 -11.39
CA PHE A 36 4.44 -7.02 -10.63
C PHE A 36 4.22 -7.37 -9.16
N LEU A 37 3.00 -7.21 -8.64
CA LEU A 37 2.74 -7.34 -7.21
C LEU A 37 3.03 -8.73 -6.64
N PRO A 38 2.67 -9.83 -7.31
CA PRO A 38 3.01 -11.15 -6.75
C PRO A 38 4.50 -11.36 -6.53
N GLU A 39 5.34 -10.91 -7.44
CA GLU A 39 6.79 -11.00 -7.31
C GLU A 39 7.31 -10.12 -6.19
N ILE A 40 6.77 -8.92 -6.06
CA ILE A 40 7.14 -7.98 -4.99
C ILE A 40 6.77 -8.57 -3.63
N GLU A 41 5.56 -9.13 -3.50
CA GLU A 41 5.12 -9.75 -2.25
C GLU A 41 6.03 -10.91 -1.85
N GLU A 42 6.46 -11.72 -2.82
CA GLU A 42 7.34 -12.86 -2.58
C GLU A 42 8.73 -12.39 -2.16
N THR A 43 9.27 -11.38 -2.82
CA THR A 43 10.61 -10.85 -2.54
C THR A 43 10.67 -10.18 -1.17
N TYR A 44 9.62 -9.46 -0.78
CA TYR A 44 9.55 -8.71 0.48
C TYR A 44 8.59 -9.37 1.46
N ASN A 45 8.72 -10.69 1.63
CA ASN A 45 7.78 -11.50 2.39
C ASN A 45 7.85 -11.32 3.90
N GLU A 46 8.78 -10.51 4.42
CA GLU A 46 8.76 -10.07 5.81
C GLU A 46 7.60 -9.12 6.08
N PHE A 47 7.03 -8.50 5.04
CA PHE A 47 5.83 -7.69 5.14
C PHE A 47 4.61 -8.45 4.65
N THR A 48 3.47 -8.22 5.29
CA THR A 48 2.17 -8.63 4.76
C THR A 48 1.61 -7.45 3.99
N PHE A 49 1.18 -7.68 2.76
CA PHE A 49 0.63 -6.63 1.90
C PHE A 49 -0.89 -6.65 1.95
N TYR A 50 -1.49 -5.46 2.08
CA TYR A 50 -2.94 -5.29 2.06
C TYR A 50 -3.34 -4.30 0.98
N TYR A 51 -4.37 -4.67 0.24
CA TYR A 51 -5.00 -3.79 -0.75
C TYR A 51 -6.05 -2.94 -0.02
N VAL A 52 -5.95 -1.63 -0.17
CA VAL A 52 -6.91 -0.68 0.38
C VAL A 52 -7.63 -0.01 -0.78
N ASP A 53 -8.93 -0.30 -0.93
CA ASP A 53 -9.75 0.34 -1.95
C ASP A 53 -9.94 1.80 -1.58
N ARG A 54 -9.36 2.68 -2.37
CA ARG A 54 -9.37 4.12 -2.12
C ARG A 54 -10.80 4.68 -2.04
N ASP A 55 -11.72 4.16 -2.84
CA ASP A 55 -13.10 4.66 -2.85
C ASP A 55 -13.87 4.20 -1.61
N GLN A 56 -13.63 2.98 -1.16
CA GLN A 56 -14.24 2.45 0.06
C GLN A 56 -13.68 3.15 1.31
N PHE A 57 -12.40 3.46 1.31
CA PHE A 57 -11.69 4.02 2.46
C PHE A 57 -11.24 5.46 2.24
N ILE A 58 -12.08 6.27 1.58
CA ILE A 58 -11.73 7.65 1.26
C ILE A 58 -11.42 8.48 2.53
N ASP A 59 -12.16 8.24 3.61
CA ASP A 59 -11.93 8.95 4.86
C ASP A 59 -10.59 8.59 5.48
N LEU A 60 -10.19 7.32 5.39
CA LEU A 60 -8.88 6.87 5.85
C LEU A 60 -7.77 7.50 5.02
N CYS A 61 -7.96 7.61 3.71
CA CYS A 61 -7.00 8.28 2.83
C CYS A 61 -6.80 9.74 3.23
N VAL A 62 -7.89 10.44 3.53
CA VAL A 62 -7.82 11.83 3.98
C VAL A 62 -7.08 11.92 5.32
N GLU A 63 -7.40 11.05 6.26
CA GLU A 63 -6.76 11.02 7.58
C GLU A 63 -5.26 10.77 7.49
N LEU A 64 -4.84 9.91 6.56
CA LEU A 64 -3.43 9.55 6.38
C LEU A 64 -2.69 10.44 5.38
N ASP A 65 -3.35 11.45 4.81
CA ASP A 65 -2.79 12.32 3.77
C ASP A 65 -2.34 11.54 2.53
N VAL A 66 -3.13 10.53 2.14
CA VAL A 66 -2.87 9.75 0.93
C VAL A 66 -3.78 10.28 -0.19
N PHE A 67 -3.26 11.19 -1.01
CA PHE A 67 -4.02 11.89 -2.03
C PHE A 67 -3.71 11.48 -3.46
N GLY A 68 -3.07 10.35 -3.64
CA GLY A 68 -2.78 9.81 -4.96
C GLY A 68 -2.79 8.30 -4.93
N ILE A 69 -3.03 7.69 -6.08
CA ILE A 69 -2.98 6.24 -6.25
C ILE A 69 -2.28 5.91 -7.56
N PRO A 70 -1.55 4.77 -7.64
CA PRO A 70 -1.27 3.86 -6.53
C PRO A 70 -0.29 4.47 -5.53
N SER A 71 -0.51 4.23 -4.25
CA SER A 71 0.39 4.72 -3.19
C SER A 71 0.64 3.61 -2.18
N PHE A 72 1.80 3.66 -1.53
CA PHE A 72 2.22 2.66 -0.55
C PHE A 72 2.56 3.34 0.77
N VAL A 73 2.10 2.75 1.86
CA VAL A 73 2.49 3.18 3.22
C VAL A 73 2.85 1.93 4.01
N ALA A 74 4.03 1.91 4.61
CA ALA A 74 4.52 0.77 5.38
C ALA A 74 4.48 1.06 6.88
N TYR A 75 4.13 0.05 7.66
CA TYR A 75 4.02 0.14 9.11
C TYR A 75 4.72 -1.02 9.80
N ALA A 76 5.15 -0.78 11.05
CA ALA A 76 5.54 -1.82 12.00
C ALA A 76 5.34 -1.28 13.41
N ASP A 77 4.86 -2.14 14.32
CA ASP A 77 4.67 -1.79 15.74
C ASP A 77 3.80 -0.54 15.95
N GLY A 78 2.82 -0.34 15.07
CA GLY A 78 1.90 0.80 15.14
C GLY A 78 2.45 2.09 14.55
N ASN A 79 3.69 2.09 14.05
CA ASN A 79 4.35 3.28 13.53
C ASN A 79 4.58 3.18 12.03
N GLU A 80 4.41 4.31 11.35
CA GLU A 80 4.72 4.39 9.93
C GLU A 80 6.24 4.31 9.73
N LEU A 81 6.68 3.37 8.88
CA LEU A 81 8.09 3.21 8.53
C LEU A 81 8.49 4.10 7.36
N GLY A 82 7.58 4.32 6.45
CA GLY A 82 7.82 5.12 5.27
C GLY A 82 6.61 5.13 4.35
N ARG A 83 6.64 6.02 3.35
CA ARG A 83 5.56 6.12 2.38
C ARG A 83 6.08 6.47 1.00
N PHE A 84 5.37 5.97 0.00
CA PHE A 84 5.60 6.28 -1.40
C PHE A 84 4.24 6.74 -1.96
N VAL A 85 3.92 8.01 -1.72
CA VAL A 85 2.61 8.59 -2.00
C VAL A 85 2.73 9.65 -3.07
N SER A 86 2.07 9.43 -4.19
CA SER A 86 1.91 10.41 -5.26
C SER A 86 0.80 9.93 -6.18
N LYS A 87 0.36 10.80 -7.08
CA LYS A 87 -0.61 10.45 -8.12
C LYS A 87 0.05 9.86 -9.36
N ASP A 88 1.38 9.80 -9.39
CA ASP A 88 2.12 9.37 -10.56
C ASP A 88 2.18 7.86 -10.68
N ARG A 89 2.30 7.39 -11.94
CA ARG A 89 2.55 5.97 -12.23
C ARG A 89 3.88 5.56 -11.61
N LYS A 90 3.91 4.35 -11.06
CA LYS A 90 5.10 3.80 -10.44
C LYS A 90 5.59 2.59 -11.20
N THR A 91 6.91 2.41 -11.26
CA THR A 91 7.52 1.23 -11.85
C THR A 91 7.82 0.20 -10.76
N GLN A 92 8.07 -1.05 -11.18
CA GLN A 92 8.49 -2.10 -10.26
C GLN A 92 9.77 -1.70 -9.52
N ASP A 93 10.76 -1.15 -10.25
CA ASP A 93 12.04 -0.75 -9.65
C ASP A 93 11.84 0.33 -8.59
N GLU A 94 10.98 1.31 -8.85
CA GLU A 94 10.70 2.38 -7.88
C GLU A 94 10.05 1.83 -6.61
N ILE A 95 9.12 0.90 -6.75
CA ILE A 95 8.46 0.26 -5.61
C ILE A 95 9.47 -0.55 -4.80
N GLU A 96 10.33 -1.31 -5.47
CA GLU A 96 11.36 -2.10 -4.80
C GLU A 96 12.40 -1.23 -4.10
N GLN A 97 12.78 -0.10 -4.71
CA GLN A 97 13.68 0.86 -4.06
C GLN A 97 13.07 1.43 -2.79
N PHE A 98 11.77 1.74 -2.83
CA PHE A 98 11.05 2.20 -1.64
C PHE A 98 11.11 1.13 -0.54
N LEU A 99 10.79 -0.12 -0.87
CA LEU A 99 10.77 -1.22 0.10
C LEU A 99 12.16 -1.51 0.65
N ASN A 100 13.19 -1.43 -0.18
CA ASN A 100 14.58 -1.63 0.25
C ASN A 100 15.05 -0.57 1.25
N GLY A 101 14.46 0.61 1.21
CA GLY A 101 14.83 1.72 2.09
C GLY A 101 14.13 1.72 3.45
N LEU A 102 13.24 0.77 3.69
CA LEU A 102 12.47 0.71 4.94
C LEU A 102 13.27 0.18 6.12
#